data_8aa414249942bd582815a21e25df42ff
#
_entry.id   8aa414249942bd582815a21e25df42ff
#
_cell.length_a   1.000
_cell.length_b   1.000
_cell.length_c   1.000
_cell.angle_alpha   90.00
_cell.angle_beta   90.00
_cell.angle_gamma   90.00
#
_symmetry.space_group_name_H-M   'P 1'
#
loop_
_entity.id
_entity.type
_entity.pdbx_description
1 polymer ?
#
loop_
_entity_poly.entity_id
_entity_poly.type
_entity_poly.pdbx_seq_one_letter_code
_entity_poly.pdbx_strand_id
1 'polypeptide(L)'
;IMKLLPTALSRTHTDPYTGVDFNLGFEVSHYTLDLTYRVEPNLLHGEAVLAIRATADLTSLTLDLGGAMVARRVTAKGAPRVAKFRQSSGKLRLRFAAEIAAGTEFDLVIRYGGSPRPIRTTWGEIGWEETESGSLVASQPNGAPSWFPCDDTPSEKALYDIIITADDPFIVVSNGDLVSRRAGGSTTRLSLIHISEPTRQAEI
;
A
#
# COMPACT_ATOMS: atom_id res chain seq x y z
N ILE A 1 3.83 -53.02 5.22
CA ILE A 1 4.27 -51.88 4.39
C ILE A 1 3.42 -50.70 4.73
N MET A 2 3.94 -49.83 5.61
CA MET A 2 3.26 -48.63 6.10
C MET A 2 3.55 -47.48 5.12
N LYS A 3 2.56 -47.04 4.35
CA LYS A 3 2.67 -45.85 3.48
C LYS A 3 2.74 -44.62 4.37
N LEU A 4 3.90 -44.00 4.44
CA LEU A 4 4.05 -42.65 4.95
C LEU A 4 3.35 -41.69 3.99
N LEU A 5 2.24 -41.11 4.43
CA LEU A 5 1.62 -39.98 3.79
C LEU A 5 2.58 -38.80 3.92
N PRO A 6 2.83 -38.02 2.87
CA PRO A 6 3.63 -36.81 2.98
C PRO A 6 2.89 -35.85 3.91
N THR A 7 3.51 -35.54 5.03
CA THR A 7 3.08 -34.44 5.90
C THR A 7 3.08 -33.18 5.08
N ALA A 8 1.90 -32.65 4.79
CA ALA A 8 1.77 -31.32 4.19
C ALA A 8 2.47 -30.36 5.15
N LEU A 9 3.61 -29.84 4.73
CA LEU A 9 4.26 -28.72 5.37
C LEU A 9 3.23 -27.61 5.42
N SER A 10 2.75 -27.29 6.61
CA SER A 10 1.98 -26.09 6.88
C SER A 10 2.87 -24.92 6.44
N ARG A 11 2.63 -24.39 5.24
CA ARG A 11 3.24 -23.13 4.82
C ARG A 11 2.68 -22.09 5.78
N THR A 12 3.50 -21.58 6.67
CA THR A 12 3.19 -20.37 7.42
C THR A 12 2.95 -19.29 6.38
N HIS A 13 1.72 -18.78 6.30
CA HIS A 13 1.36 -17.69 5.40
C HIS A 13 1.86 -16.32 5.92
N THR A 14 2.78 -16.32 6.84
CA THR A 14 3.29 -15.14 7.54
C THR A 14 4.80 -15.09 7.36
N ASP A 15 5.32 -13.92 7.02
CA ASP A 15 6.75 -13.67 6.95
C ASP A 15 7.38 -13.77 8.35
N PRO A 16 8.38 -14.63 8.58
CA PRO A 16 8.92 -14.85 9.93
C PRO A 16 9.74 -13.67 10.46
N TYR A 17 10.20 -12.76 9.58
CA TYR A 17 10.99 -11.60 9.96
C TYR A 17 10.13 -10.39 10.30
N THR A 18 9.12 -10.11 9.49
CA THR A 18 8.24 -8.94 9.66
C THR A 18 6.96 -9.25 10.43
N GLY A 19 6.53 -10.52 10.44
CA GLY A 19 5.23 -10.93 10.97
C GLY A 19 4.05 -10.53 10.07
N VAL A 20 4.31 -10.09 8.83
CA VAL A 20 3.28 -9.73 7.86
C VAL A 20 2.67 -11.00 7.26
N ASP A 21 1.35 -11.08 7.25
CA ASP A 21 0.63 -12.14 6.56
C ASP A 21 0.67 -11.87 5.05
N PHE A 22 1.15 -12.85 4.29
CA PHE A 22 1.23 -12.76 2.84
C PHE A 22 -0.14 -12.56 2.21
N ASN A 23 -0.23 -11.64 1.27
CA ASN A 23 -1.38 -11.50 0.40
C ASN A 23 -1.12 -12.32 -0.88
N LEU A 24 -1.91 -13.36 -1.10
CA LEU A 24 -1.64 -14.35 -2.14
C LEU A 24 -2.57 -14.18 -3.35
N GLY A 25 -2.09 -14.64 -4.50
CA GLY A 25 -2.87 -14.77 -5.72
C GLY A 25 -2.77 -13.58 -6.68
N PHE A 26 -1.97 -12.57 -6.34
CA PHE A 26 -1.74 -11.40 -7.20
C PHE A 26 -0.37 -10.79 -6.91
N GLU A 27 0.06 -9.92 -7.80
CA GLU A 27 1.23 -9.06 -7.68
C GLU A 27 0.84 -7.63 -8.02
N VAL A 28 1.44 -6.65 -7.35
CA VAL A 28 1.28 -5.23 -7.69
C VAL A 28 2.56 -4.74 -8.35
N SER A 29 2.49 -4.38 -9.63
CA SER A 29 3.64 -3.90 -10.38
C SER A 29 3.88 -2.40 -10.23
N HIS A 30 2.83 -1.62 -9.94
CA HIS A 30 2.90 -0.17 -9.88
C HIS A 30 1.83 0.40 -8.93
N TYR A 31 2.23 1.41 -8.17
CA TYR A 31 1.36 2.25 -7.35
C TYR A 31 1.37 3.66 -7.89
N THR A 32 0.21 4.23 -8.18
CA THR A 32 0.05 5.68 -8.36
C THR A 32 -0.72 6.22 -7.17
N LEU A 33 -0.09 7.11 -6.41
CA LEU A 33 -0.66 7.70 -5.19
C LEU A 33 -0.88 9.20 -5.41
N ASP A 34 -2.12 9.67 -5.45
CA ASP A 34 -2.47 11.10 -5.44
C ASP A 34 -3.02 11.47 -4.06
N LEU A 35 -2.25 12.24 -3.31
CA LEU A 35 -2.44 12.51 -1.90
C LEU A 35 -2.63 13.99 -1.62
N THR A 36 -3.56 14.30 -0.73
CA THR A 36 -3.70 15.62 -0.13
C THR A 36 -3.56 15.47 1.38
N TYR A 37 -2.56 16.15 1.93
CA TYR A 37 -2.27 16.11 3.36
C TYR A 37 -2.39 17.49 3.98
N ARG A 38 -3.18 17.58 5.01
CA ARG A 38 -3.31 18.75 5.88
C ARG A 38 -2.54 18.48 7.16
N VAL A 39 -1.49 19.25 7.37
CA VAL A 39 -0.48 18.95 8.39
C VAL A 39 -1.03 19.13 9.80
N GLU A 40 -1.59 20.32 10.12
CA GLU A 40 -2.08 20.63 11.49
C GLU A 40 -3.15 19.64 11.99
N PRO A 41 -4.21 19.31 11.22
CA PRO A 41 -5.19 18.32 11.66
C PRO A 41 -4.75 16.88 11.47
N ASN A 42 -3.53 16.62 10.97
CA ASN A 42 -3.05 15.30 10.56
C ASN A 42 -4.09 14.54 9.73
N LEU A 43 -4.53 15.14 8.64
CA LEU A 43 -5.59 14.58 7.80
C LEU A 43 -5.09 14.30 6.39
N LEU A 44 -5.08 13.02 6.02
CA LEU A 44 -4.71 12.53 4.70
C LEU A 44 -5.97 12.09 3.94
N HIS A 45 -6.09 12.54 2.70
CA HIS A 45 -6.99 12.00 1.69
C HIS A 45 -6.18 11.53 0.50
N GLY A 46 -6.50 10.34 -0.02
CA GLY A 46 -5.78 9.78 -1.15
C GLY A 46 -6.66 8.99 -2.10
N GLU A 47 -6.19 8.96 -3.34
CA GLU A 47 -6.58 7.97 -4.33
C GLU A 47 -5.33 7.14 -4.67
N ALA A 48 -5.40 5.84 -4.43
CA ALA A 48 -4.37 4.88 -4.83
C ALA A 48 -4.87 4.10 -6.04
N VAL A 49 -4.06 4.06 -7.09
CA VAL A 49 -4.26 3.17 -8.23
C VAL A 49 -3.17 2.11 -8.19
N LEU A 50 -3.58 0.84 -8.09
CA LEU A 50 -2.70 -0.30 -8.05
C LEU A 50 -2.82 -1.05 -9.38
N ALA A 51 -1.73 -1.13 -10.14
CA ALA A 51 -1.65 -1.99 -11.32
C ALA A 51 -1.37 -3.42 -10.86
N ILE A 52 -2.35 -4.29 -11.01
CA ILE A 52 -2.37 -5.65 -10.47
C ILE A 52 -2.34 -6.67 -11.61
N ARG A 53 -1.57 -7.74 -11.41
CA ARG A 53 -1.61 -8.96 -12.19
C ARG A 53 -2.06 -10.11 -11.31
N ALA A 54 -3.14 -10.79 -11.69
CA ALA A 54 -3.59 -12.00 -11.01
C ALA A 54 -2.59 -13.15 -11.27
N THR A 55 -2.05 -13.76 -10.23
CA THR A 55 -1.15 -14.93 -10.33
C THR A 55 -1.88 -16.26 -10.20
N ALA A 56 -3.14 -16.22 -9.76
CA ALA A 56 -4.07 -17.34 -9.67
C ALA A 56 -5.47 -16.84 -10.02
N ASP A 57 -6.44 -17.76 -10.21
CA ASP A 57 -7.85 -17.41 -10.36
C ASP A 57 -8.37 -16.77 -9.05
N LEU A 58 -8.94 -15.57 -9.15
CA LEU A 58 -9.34 -14.76 -8.01
C LEU A 58 -10.85 -14.48 -8.01
N THR A 59 -11.51 -14.77 -6.91
CA THR A 59 -12.84 -14.24 -6.58
C THR A 59 -12.77 -13.16 -5.50
N SER A 60 -11.63 -13.07 -4.81
CA SER A 60 -11.36 -12.10 -3.74
C SER A 60 -9.88 -11.72 -3.73
N LEU A 61 -9.59 -10.55 -3.16
CA LEU A 61 -8.25 -10.02 -3.00
C LEU A 61 -8.15 -9.33 -1.63
N THR A 62 -7.01 -9.43 -0.99
CA THR A 62 -6.75 -8.78 0.29
C THR A 62 -5.54 -7.87 0.15
N LEU A 63 -5.67 -6.64 0.66
CA LEU A 63 -4.59 -5.67 0.82
C LEU A 63 -4.41 -5.32 2.29
N ASP A 64 -3.29 -4.70 2.61
CA ASP A 64 -3.01 -4.12 3.91
C ASP A 64 -3.44 -2.64 3.93
N LEU A 65 -4.10 -2.23 5.00
CA LEU A 65 -4.45 -0.83 5.28
C LEU A 65 -4.68 -0.66 6.78
N GLY A 66 -3.86 0.16 7.41
CA GLY A 66 -3.95 0.44 8.85
C GLY A 66 -5.31 1.02 9.24
N GLY A 67 -5.76 0.71 10.46
CA GLY A 67 -7.10 1.09 10.93
C GLY A 67 -7.34 2.59 11.05
N ALA A 68 -6.30 3.42 11.06
CA ALA A 68 -6.39 4.88 11.06
C ALA A 68 -6.80 5.45 9.69
N MET A 69 -6.56 4.69 8.62
CA MET A 69 -6.95 5.00 7.26
C MET A 69 -8.18 4.19 6.88
N VAL A 70 -9.17 4.80 6.26
CA VAL A 70 -10.45 4.17 5.94
C VAL A 70 -10.67 4.18 4.43
N ALA A 71 -10.84 3.01 3.83
CA ALA A 71 -11.26 2.87 2.43
C ALA A 71 -12.73 3.31 2.29
N ARG A 72 -12.98 4.26 1.40
CA ARG A 72 -14.31 4.85 1.16
C ARG A 72 -14.94 4.34 -0.13
N ARG A 73 -14.14 4.09 -1.14
CA ARG A 73 -14.57 3.58 -2.45
C ARG A 73 -13.48 2.69 -3.03
N VAL A 74 -13.90 1.57 -3.59
CA VAL A 74 -13.01 0.64 -4.28
C VAL A 74 -13.66 0.26 -5.61
N THR A 75 -12.93 0.42 -6.71
CA THR A 75 -13.37 0.08 -8.06
C THR A 75 -12.26 -0.62 -8.81
N ALA A 76 -12.62 -1.54 -9.70
CA ALA A 76 -11.70 -2.21 -10.61
C ALA A 76 -11.92 -1.70 -12.04
N LYS A 77 -10.84 -1.55 -12.82
CA LYS A 77 -10.84 -1.24 -14.24
C LYS A 77 -10.09 -2.35 -14.96
N GLY A 78 -10.65 -2.90 -16.03
CA GLY A 78 -10.04 -4.03 -16.74
C GLY A 78 -10.36 -5.42 -16.13
N ALA A 79 -11.21 -5.46 -15.09
CA ALA A 79 -11.65 -6.69 -14.43
C ALA A 79 -13.12 -6.56 -13.98
N PRO A 80 -13.76 -7.68 -13.54
CA PRO A 80 -15.07 -7.64 -12.93
C PRO A 80 -15.15 -6.64 -11.78
N ARG A 81 -16.28 -5.94 -11.66
CA ARG A 81 -16.48 -4.94 -10.61
C ARG A 81 -16.28 -5.52 -9.21
N VAL A 82 -15.81 -4.70 -8.29
CA VAL A 82 -15.81 -5.02 -6.86
C VAL A 82 -17.26 -5.05 -6.37
N ALA A 83 -17.72 -6.23 -5.97
CA ALA A 83 -19.09 -6.43 -5.47
C ALA A 83 -19.22 -5.97 -4.02
N LYS A 84 -18.18 -6.17 -3.21
CA LYS A 84 -18.16 -5.83 -1.79
C LYS A 84 -16.72 -5.65 -1.33
N PHE A 85 -16.51 -4.74 -0.38
CA PHE A 85 -15.27 -4.67 0.37
C PHE A 85 -15.54 -4.51 1.87
N ARG A 86 -14.58 -4.91 2.68
CA ARG A 86 -14.61 -4.78 4.13
C ARG A 86 -13.19 -4.53 4.65
N GLN A 87 -13.07 -3.56 5.53
CA GLN A 87 -11.82 -3.30 6.26
C GLN A 87 -11.95 -3.75 7.71
N SER A 88 -10.99 -4.53 8.18
CA SER A 88 -10.91 -4.96 9.59
C SER A 88 -9.51 -5.50 9.88
N SER A 89 -9.01 -5.25 11.09
CA SER A 89 -7.73 -5.78 11.58
C SER A 89 -6.55 -5.53 10.64
N GLY A 90 -6.45 -4.28 10.13
CA GLY A 90 -5.36 -3.90 9.24
C GLY A 90 -5.43 -4.47 7.82
N LYS A 91 -6.50 -5.17 7.47
CA LYS A 91 -6.70 -5.76 6.14
C LYS A 91 -7.93 -5.18 5.44
N LEU A 92 -7.77 -4.84 4.16
CA LEU A 92 -8.84 -4.46 3.24
C LEU A 92 -9.15 -5.64 2.32
N ARG A 93 -10.28 -6.32 2.57
CA ARG A 93 -10.71 -7.50 1.83
C ARG A 93 -11.75 -7.13 0.79
N LEU A 94 -11.50 -7.54 -0.44
CA LEU A 94 -12.34 -7.28 -1.61
C LEU A 94 -12.95 -8.57 -2.11
N ARG A 95 -14.18 -8.52 -2.62
CA ARG A 95 -14.81 -9.59 -3.35
C ARG A 95 -15.28 -9.06 -4.70
N PHE A 96 -14.93 -9.76 -5.76
CA PHE A 96 -15.34 -9.42 -7.12
C PHE A 96 -16.71 -10.01 -7.46
N ALA A 97 -17.39 -9.42 -8.43
CA ALA A 97 -18.70 -9.89 -8.89
C ALA A 97 -18.63 -11.18 -9.74
N ALA A 98 -17.45 -11.46 -10.31
CA ALA A 98 -17.12 -12.68 -11.02
C ALA A 98 -15.64 -13.02 -10.79
N GLU A 99 -15.24 -14.21 -11.18
CA GLU A 99 -13.86 -14.67 -11.12
C GLU A 99 -12.99 -13.89 -12.10
N ILE A 100 -11.77 -13.60 -11.70
CA ILE A 100 -10.69 -13.02 -12.48
C ILE A 100 -9.71 -14.16 -12.76
N ALA A 101 -9.51 -14.49 -14.04
CA ALA A 101 -8.60 -15.56 -14.42
C ALA A 101 -7.13 -15.20 -14.14
N ALA A 102 -6.32 -16.20 -13.82
CA ALA A 102 -4.86 -16.04 -13.70
C ALA A 102 -4.28 -15.40 -14.96
N GLY A 103 -3.29 -14.51 -14.78
CA GLY A 103 -2.67 -13.73 -15.85
C GLY A 103 -3.42 -12.46 -16.25
N THR A 104 -4.63 -12.22 -15.73
CA THR A 104 -5.36 -10.97 -15.99
C THR A 104 -4.67 -9.78 -15.35
N GLU A 105 -4.47 -8.71 -16.12
CA GLU A 105 -3.97 -7.41 -15.65
C GLU A 105 -5.14 -6.44 -15.50
N PHE A 106 -5.17 -5.70 -14.41
CA PHE A 106 -6.23 -4.74 -14.12
C PHE A 106 -5.78 -3.68 -13.12
N ASP A 107 -6.47 -2.54 -13.10
CA ASP A 107 -6.26 -1.50 -12.10
C ASP A 107 -7.30 -1.59 -10.99
N LEU A 108 -6.82 -1.50 -9.76
CA LEU A 108 -7.66 -1.31 -8.59
C LEU A 108 -7.53 0.14 -8.11
N VAL A 109 -8.64 0.87 -8.13
CA VAL A 109 -8.69 2.28 -7.70
C VAL A 109 -9.36 2.37 -6.34
N ILE A 110 -8.63 2.89 -5.35
CA ILE A 110 -9.07 2.99 -3.96
C ILE A 110 -9.03 4.44 -3.51
N ARG A 111 -10.19 5.00 -3.16
CA ARG A 111 -10.29 6.28 -2.45
C ARG A 111 -10.36 6.02 -0.97
N TYR A 112 -9.50 6.69 -0.23
CA TYR A 112 -9.37 6.48 1.20
C TYR A 112 -8.99 7.79 1.91
N GLY A 113 -9.02 7.77 3.24
CA GLY A 113 -8.58 8.91 4.04
C GLY A 113 -8.71 8.64 5.53
N GLY A 114 -8.06 9.46 6.31
CA GLY A 114 -8.04 9.37 7.75
C GLY A 114 -6.93 10.20 8.36
N SER A 115 -6.64 9.96 9.64
CA SER A 115 -5.51 10.57 10.34
C SER A 115 -4.43 9.51 10.49
N PRO A 116 -3.44 9.49 9.57
CA PRO A 116 -2.42 8.43 9.56
C PRO A 116 -1.62 8.45 10.85
N ARG A 117 -1.22 7.28 11.29
CA ARG A 117 -0.40 7.07 12.50
C ARG A 117 0.40 5.78 12.38
N PRO A 118 1.46 5.61 13.16
CA PRO A 118 2.25 4.39 13.15
C PRO A 118 1.39 3.15 13.34
N ILE A 119 1.80 2.05 12.73
CA ILE A 119 1.22 0.74 12.95
C ILE A 119 2.13 -0.07 13.89
N ARG A 120 1.52 -0.90 14.71
CA ARG A 120 2.25 -1.80 15.59
C ARG A 120 2.76 -3.01 14.79
N THR A 121 4.06 -3.25 14.88
CA THR A 121 4.76 -4.35 14.24
C THR A 121 5.59 -5.12 15.24
N THR A 122 6.26 -6.20 14.81
CA THR A 122 7.26 -6.92 15.62
C THR A 122 8.48 -6.05 15.96
N TRP A 123 8.70 -4.98 15.20
CA TRP A 123 9.81 -4.03 15.35
C TRP A 123 9.43 -2.76 16.13
N GLY A 124 8.23 -2.72 16.69
CA GLY A 124 7.69 -1.54 17.35
C GLY A 124 6.64 -0.83 16.51
N GLU A 125 6.44 0.44 16.79
CA GLU A 125 5.53 1.29 16.02
C GLU A 125 6.33 1.94 14.89
N ILE A 126 5.94 1.70 13.65
CA ILE A 126 6.60 2.21 12.43
C ILE A 126 5.58 2.69 11.41
N GLY A 127 6.05 3.50 10.46
CA GLY A 127 5.25 4.07 9.38
C GLY A 127 5.13 5.58 9.49
N TRP A 128 3.90 6.09 9.51
CA TRP A 128 3.63 7.53 9.58
C TRP A 128 3.73 8.06 11.00
N GLU A 129 4.58 9.05 11.21
CA GLU A 129 4.78 9.73 12.49
C GLU A 129 4.49 11.22 12.36
N GLU A 130 3.74 11.77 13.32
CA GLU A 130 3.61 13.21 13.50
C GLU A 130 4.80 13.75 14.27
N THR A 131 5.28 14.92 13.88
CA THR A 131 6.32 15.68 14.56
C THR A 131 5.80 17.06 14.94
N GLU A 132 6.53 17.81 15.74
CA GLU A 132 6.17 19.19 16.14
C GLU A 132 6.00 20.14 14.93
N SER A 133 6.64 19.86 13.80
CA SER A 133 6.68 20.75 12.64
C SER A 133 6.29 20.09 11.33
N GLY A 134 5.61 18.93 11.38
CA GLY A 134 5.20 18.22 10.18
C GLY A 134 4.99 16.74 10.42
N SER A 135 5.34 15.92 9.43
CA SER A 135 5.24 14.47 9.52
C SER A 135 6.39 13.79 8.81
N LEU A 136 6.75 12.61 9.28
CA LEU A 136 7.77 11.75 8.72
C LEU A 136 7.17 10.37 8.45
N VAL A 137 7.56 9.75 7.35
CA VAL A 137 7.23 8.35 7.06
C VAL A 137 8.51 7.54 7.02
N ALA A 138 8.63 6.59 7.94
CA ALA A 138 9.69 5.60 7.95
C ALA A 138 9.05 4.20 7.98
N SER A 139 9.10 3.49 6.85
CA SER A 139 8.44 2.19 6.64
C SER A 139 9.47 1.16 6.22
N GLN A 140 10.22 0.63 7.20
CA GLN A 140 11.21 -0.41 6.96
C GLN A 140 11.33 -1.31 8.22
N PRO A 141 11.20 -2.63 8.08
CA PRO A 141 11.02 -3.45 6.86
C PRO A 141 9.59 -3.49 6.32
N ASN A 142 8.61 -2.97 7.04
CA ASN A 142 7.20 -2.86 6.70
C ASN A 142 6.63 -1.55 7.26
N GLY A 143 5.32 -1.26 7.10
CA GLY A 143 4.72 -0.05 7.66
C GLY A 143 3.99 0.85 6.66
N ALA A 144 4.08 0.54 5.37
CA ALA A 144 3.35 1.23 4.31
C ALA A 144 1.82 1.30 4.55
N PRO A 145 1.16 0.29 5.15
CA PRO A 145 -0.27 0.36 5.46
C PRO A 145 -0.69 1.48 6.42
N SER A 146 0.27 2.12 7.08
CA SER A 146 0.00 3.28 7.96
C SER A 146 -0.61 4.46 7.21
N TRP A 147 -0.39 4.57 5.87
CA TRP A 147 -0.80 5.74 5.10
C TRP A 147 -1.38 5.46 3.72
N PHE A 148 -1.22 4.26 3.13
CA PHE A 148 -1.90 3.88 1.89
C PHE A 148 -2.20 2.38 1.83
N PRO A 149 -3.22 1.96 1.04
CA PRO A 149 -3.52 0.55 0.83
C PRO A 149 -2.46 -0.09 -0.06
N CYS A 150 -1.87 -1.19 0.40
CA CYS A 150 -0.77 -1.86 -0.30
C CYS A 150 -0.78 -3.37 -0.08
N ASP A 151 0.09 -4.05 -0.78
CA ASP A 151 0.63 -5.34 -0.39
C ASP A 151 1.93 -5.08 0.39
N ASP A 152 1.90 -5.28 1.72
CA ASP A 152 3.04 -5.03 2.61
C ASP A 152 3.95 -6.27 2.72
N THR A 153 3.83 -7.21 1.80
CA THR A 153 4.68 -8.40 1.70
C THR A 153 6.11 -7.99 1.36
N PRO A 154 7.12 -8.31 2.18
CA PRO A 154 8.49 -7.78 2.02
C PRO A 154 9.21 -8.23 0.75
N SER A 155 8.78 -9.33 0.13
CA SER A 155 9.35 -9.84 -1.12
C SER A 155 8.79 -9.14 -2.36
N GLU A 156 7.67 -8.45 -2.21
CA GLU A 156 7.00 -7.79 -3.33
C GLU A 156 7.68 -6.47 -3.68
N LYS A 157 7.84 -6.24 -4.98
CA LYS A 157 8.55 -5.10 -5.54
C LYS A 157 7.65 -4.36 -6.53
N ALA A 158 7.54 -3.04 -6.40
CA ALA A 158 6.70 -2.23 -7.27
C ALA A 158 7.36 -0.90 -7.63
N LEU A 159 6.89 -0.30 -8.70
CA LEU A 159 7.17 1.08 -9.07
C LEU A 159 6.17 2.03 -8.41
N TYR A 160 6.58 3.27 -8.21
CA TYR A 160 5.73 4.27 -7.56
C TYR A 160 5.74 5.59 -8.31
N ASP A 161 4.54 6.13 -8.54
CA ASP A 161 4.32 7.52 -8.87
C ASP A 161 3.59 8.17 -7.68
N ILE A 162 4.22 9.16 -7.06
CA ILE A 162 3.66 9.81 -5.88
C ILE A 162 3.41 11.29 -6.19
N ILE A 163 2.18 11.72 -5.98
CA ILE A 163 1.76 13.10 -6.08
C ILE A 163 1.25 13.53 -4.70
N ILE A 164 1.87 14.53 -4.10
CA ILE A 164 1.51 15.01 -2.78
C ILE A 164 1.19 16.51 -2.84
N THR A 165 0.03 16.87 -2.33
CA THR A 165 -0.36 18.25 -2.08
C THR A 165 -0.39 18.48 -0.57
N ALA A 166 0.38 19.46 -0.08
CA ALA A 166 0.40 19.84 1.32
C ALA A 166 0.08 21.33 1.51
N ASP A 167 -0.38 21.71 2.70
CA ASP A 167 -0.64 23.10 3.07
C ASP A 167 0.68 23.89 3.15
N ASP A 168 0.66 25.19 2.79
CA ASP A 168 1.77 26.10 3.10
C ASP A 168 1.84 26.34 4.61
N PRO A 169 3.04 26.54 5.19
CA PRO A 169 4.37 26.67 4.55
C PRO A 169 5.15 25.35 4.42
N PHE A 170 4.50 24.22 4.54
CA PHE A 170 5.15 22.90 4.58
C PHE A 170 5.78 22.52 3.24
N ILE A 171 6.93 21.89 3.31
CA ILE A 171 7.67 21.39 2.15
C ILE A 171 7.58 19.87 2.14
N VAL A 172 7.18 19.33 1.00
CA VAL A 172 7.18 17.87 0.79
C VAL A 172 8.54 17.45 0.24
N VAL A 173 9.10 16.42 0.87
CA VAL A 173 10.33 15.74 0.42
C VAL A 173 10.06 14.25 0.38
N SER A 174 10.53 13.59 -0.67
CA SER A 174 10.44 12.13 -0.83
C SER A 174 11.66 11.64 -1.61
N ASN A 175 11.91 10.34 -1.56
CA ASN A 175 12.85 9.67 -2.44
C ASN A 175 12.25 9.54 -3.85
N GLY A 176 13.11 9.40 -4.86
CA GLY A 176 12.73 9.30 -6.28
C GLY A 176 13.08 10.55 -7.07
N ASP A 177 12.81 10.50 -8.37
CA ASP A 177 13.09 11.59 -9.30
C ASP A 177 11.97 12.63 -9.27
N LEU A 178 12.33 13.88 -9.02
CA LEU A 178 11.38 15.00 -9.01
C LEU A 178 10.90 15.32 -10.43
N VAL A 179 9.63 15.13 -10.71
CA VAL A 179 9.01 15.46 -12.00
C VAL A 179 8.56 16.91 -12.03
N SER A 180 7.85 17.35 -11.04
CA SER A 180 7.37 18.72 -10.96
C SER A 180 7.09 19.16 -9.53
N ARG A 181 7.23 20.48 -9.31
CA ARG A 181 6.81 21.15 -8.09
C ARG A 181 6.01 22.39 -8.47
N ARG A 182 4.84 22.57 -7.89
CA ARG A 182 3.99 23.73 -8.13
C ARG A 182 3.53 24.33 -6.82
N ALA A 183 3.72 25.63 -6.65
CA ALA A 183 3.08 26.39 -5.60
C ALA A 183 1.73 26.89 -6.11
N GLY A 184 0.68 26.80 -5.31
CA GLY A 184 -0.66 27.23 -5.68
C GLY A 184 -1.41 27.83 -4.51
N GLY A 185 -1.35 29.14 -4.34
CA GLY A 185 -2.05 29.85 -3.27
C GLY A 185 -1.57 29.44 -1.90
N SER A 186 -2.35 28.61 -1.22
CA SER A 186 -2.07 28.13 0.15
C SER A 186 -1.57 26.66 0.19
N THR A 187 -1.14 26.11 -0.94
CA THR A 187 -0.71 24.71 -1.02
C THR A 187 0.51 24.54 -1.92
N THR A 188 1.36 23.56 -1.60
CA THR A 188 2.45 23.10 -2.46
C THR A 188 2.14 21.69 -2.96
N ARG A 189 2.14 21.50 -4.28
CA ARG A 189 1.98 20.19 -4.93
C ARG A 189 3.33 19.69 -5.45
N LEU A 190 3.72 18.50 -5.00
CA LEU A 190 4.91 17.80 -5.46
C LEU A 190 4.48 16.58 -6.29
N SER A 191 5.13 16.36 -7.42
CA SER A 191 4.97 15.14 -8.21
C SER A 191 6.33 14.48 -8.36
N LEU A 192 6.38 13.19 -8.04
CA LEU A 192 7.56 12.35 -8.14
C LEU A 192 7.23 11.16 -9.01
N ILE A 193 8.11 10.79 -9.92
CA ILE A 193 8.06 9.54 -10.67
C ILE A 193 9.23 8.66 -10.22
N HIS A 194 8.96 7.38 -10.21
CA HIS A 194 9.93 6.32 -10.15
C HIS A 194 10.78 6.28 -8.88
N ILE A 195 10.20 5.71 -7.85
CA ILE A 195 11.01 5.09 -6.81
C ILE A 195 11.39 3.72 -7.36
N SER A 196 12.53 3.64 -8.03
CA SER A 196 13.20 2.35 -8.21
C SER A 196 13.70 1.92 -6.83
N GLU A 197 13.57 0.64 -6.54
CA GLU A 197 13.95 0.02 -5.29
C GLU A 197 15.28 0.51 -4.72
N PRO A 198 15.43 0.47 -3.39
CA PRO A 198 16.75 0.53 -2.79
C PRO A 198 17.59 -0.60 -3.40
N THR A 199 18.63 -0.22 -4.12
CA THR A 199 19.70 -1.11 -4.54
C THR A 199 20.03 -2.03 -3.38
N ARG A 200 20.08 -3.34 -3.60
CA ARG A 200 20.64 -4.30 -2.65
C ARG A 200 21.84 -3.65 -1.98
N GLN A 201 21.80 -3.48 -0.67
CA GLN A 201 23.02 -3.22 0.06
C GLN A 201 23.96 -4.36 -0.32
N ALA A 202 25.09 -3.99 -0.92
CA ALA A 202 26.15 -4.93 -1.16
C ALA A 202 26.50 -5.56 0.19
N GLU A 203 26.36 -6.88 0.26
CA GLU A 203 26.91 -7.63 1.37
C GLU A 203 28.40 -7.31 1.46
N ILE A 204 28.80 -6.75 2.59
CA ILE A 204 30.20 -6.60 2.97
C ILE A 204 30.57 -7.79 3.84
#